data_b489d8fd7442d03a7f7f5f07c48909b6
#
_entry.id   b489d8fd7442d03a7f7f5f07c48909b6
#
_cell.length_a   1.000
_cell.length_b   1.000
_cell.length_c   1.000
_cell.angle_alpha   90.00
_cell.angle_beta   90.00
_cell.angle_gamma   90.00
#
_symmetry.space_group_name_H-M   'P 1'
#
loop_
_entity.id
_entity.type
_entity.pdbx_description
1 polymer ?
#
loop_
_entity_poly.entity_id
_entity_poly.type
_entity_poly.pdbx_seq_one_letter_code
_entity_poly.pdbx_strand_id
1 'polypeptide(L)'
;METFLQQIINGLVLGSMYALVALGYTMVYGIINLINFAHGEILMVGALVSWTVVSALADTGLPGWALMVVALLCAIVVCTLLNFAVERIAYRPLRNAPRLAPLITAMGMSLLLQTLAMIVWKPNPKPFPLLLPSVAIDLGGPVITVTQILILVLTFIILGGLLFLVNHTKLGRAMRATAENPRVAGLMGVKPDVVISATFVIGAALAAVAGLMWAANYGTVQHSMGFMPGLKAFTAAVLGGIGNLAGAMLGGVVLGLIEAIGAGYLGDLTGGVLGSHYADIFAFVALILVLTLRPSGLLGERVADRA
;
A
#
# COMPACT_ATOMS: atom_id res chain seq x y z
N MET A 1 -10.41 -29.45 0.99
CA MET A 1 -11.01 -28.43 1.88
C MET A 1 -9.91 -27.62 2.57
N GLU A 2 -8.89 -28.27 3.15
CA GLU A 2 -7.74 -27.61 3.82
C GLU A 2 -7.00 -26.62 2.93
N THR A 3 -6.64 -27.02 1.70
CA THR A 3 -5.98 -26.16 0.72
C THR A 3 -6.79 -24.89 0.43
N PHE A 4 -8.11 -25.01 0.31
CA PHE A 4 -8.99 -23.87 0.06
C PHE A 4 -8.98 -22.88 1.23
N LEU A 5 -9.10 -23.38 2.46
CA LEU A 5 -9.03 -22.55 3.67
C LEU A 5 -7.66 -21.89 3.82
N GLN A 6 -6.57 -22.61 3.48
CA GLN A 6 -5.23 -22.03 3.47
C GLN A 6 -5.10 -20.88 2.44
N GLN A 7 -5.67 -21.04 1.23
CA GLN A 7 -5.65 -19.96 0.24
C GLN A 7 -6.49 -18.77 0.66
N ILE A 8 -7.59 -18.98 1.38
CA ILE A 8 -8.36 -17.85 1.97
C ILE A 8 -7.50 -17.08 2.98
N ILE A 9 -6.80 -17.78 3.89
CA ILE A 9 -5.91 -17.13 4.86
C ILE A 9 -4.81 -16.35 4.14
N ASN A 10 -4.12 -17.00 3.21
CA ASN A 10 -3.06 -16.37 2.42
C ASN A 10 -3.59 -15.13 1.66
N GLY A 11 -4.76 -15.25 1.05
CA GLY A 11 -5.40 -14.17 0.33
C GLY A 11 -5.83 -13.00 1.21
N LEU A 12 -6.32 -13.26 2.42
CA LEU A 12 -6.65 -12.23 3.39
C LEU A 12 -5.39 -11.48 3.86
N VAL A 13 -4.30 -12.18 4.12
CA VAL A 13 -3.02 -11.57 4.51
C VAL A 13 -2.45 -10.73 3.37
N LEU A 14 -2.36 -11.30 2.16
CA LEU A 14 -1.87 -10.61 0.97
C LEU A 14 -2.75 -9.38 0.65
N GLY A 15 -4.07 -9.57 0.68
CA GLY A 15 -5.04 -8.52 0.46
C GLY A 15 -4.99 -7.41 1.49
N SER A 16 -4.69 -7.74 2.75
CA SER A 16 -4.48 -6.73 3.80
C SER A 16 -3.24 -5.89 3.56
N MET A 17 -2.15 -6.47 3.05
CA MET A 17 -0.96 -5.71 2.66
C MET A 17 -1.25 -4.80 1.46
N TYR A 18 -1.97 -5.28 0.45
CA TYR A 18 -2.43 -4.44 -0.66
C TYR A 18 -3.36 -3.32 -0.18
N ALA A 19 -4.26 -3.62 0.74
CA ALA A 19 -5.18 -2.65 1.31
C ALA A 19 -4.46 -1.50 2.02
N LEU A 20 -3.41 -1.78 2.80
CA LEU A 20 -2.60 -0.74 3.47
C LEU A 20 -1.99 0.26 2.46
N VAL A 21 -1.45 -0.25 1.36
CA VAL A 21 -0.88 0.60 0.30
C VAL A 21 -2.00 1.30 -0.48
N ALA A 22 -3.10 0.61 -0.78
CA ALA A 22 -4.26 1.16 -1.49
C ALA A 22 -4.94 2.30 -0.70
N LEU A 23 -4.96 2.22 0.64
CA LEU A 23 -5.43 3.32 1.50
C LEU A 23 -4.59 4.59 1.29
N GLY A 24 -3.26 4.46 1.19
CA GLY A 24 -2.38 5.58 0.89
C GLY A 24 -2.63 6.18 -0.49
N TYR A 25 -2.81 5.36 -1.52
CA TYR A 25 -3.20 5.82 -2.87
C TYR A 25 -4.53 6.57 -2.84
N THR A 26 -5.53 5.97 -2.22
CA THR A 26 -6.90 6.51 -2.17
C THR A 26 -6.95 7.84 -1.43
N MET A 27 -6.18 8.00 -0.35
CA MET A 27 -6.09 9.26 0.38
C MET A 27 -5.52 10.40 -0.48
N VAL A 28 -4.43 10.15 -1.20
CA VAL A 28 -3.80 11.15 -2.07
C VAL A 28 -4.71 11.46 -3.25
N TYR A 29 -5.18 10.43 -3.95
CA TYR A 29 -6.05 10.59 -5.12
C TYR A 29 -7.36 11.30 -4.78
N GLY A 30 -8.00 10.94 -3.67
CA GLY A 30 -9.27 11.53 -3.26
C GLY A 30 -9.23 13.04 -3.00
N ILE A 31 -8.03 13.64 -2.84
CA ILE A 31 -7.88 15.07 -2.59
C ILE A 31 -7.38 15.82 -3.82
N ILE A 32 -6.41 15.26 -4.55
CA ILE A 32 -5.77 15.99 -5.67
C ILE A 32 -6.07 15.41 -7.05
N ASN A 33 -6.80 14.29 -7.12
CA ASN A 33 -7.11 13.56 -8.36
C ASN A 33 -5.85 13.23 -9.20
N LEU A 34 -4.70 13.02 -8.54
CA LEU A 34 -3.44 12.62 -9.15
C LEU A 34 -2.98 11.28 -8.61
N ILE A 35 -2.54 10.41 -9.51
CA ILE A 35 -2.01 9.09 -9.17
C ILE A 35 -0.52 9.23 -8.86
N ASN A 36 -0.13 8.85 -7.65
CA ASN A 36 1.27 8.83 -7.24
C ASN A 36 1.89 7.45 -7.45
N PHE A 37 2.35 7.12 -8.65
CA PHE A 37 3.01 5.83 -8.92
C PHE A 37 4.30 5.60 -8.12
N ALA A 38 4.91 6.66 -7.57
CA ALA A 38 6.06 6.52 -6.67
C ALA A 38 5.68 5.98 -5.28
N HIS A 39 4.38 5.84 -4.97
CA HIS A 39 3.92 5.39 -3.65
C HIS A 39 4.36 3.95 -3.31
N GLY A 40 4.41 3.06 -4.30
CA GLY A 40 4.96 1.72 -4.13
C GLY A 40 6.44 1.74 -3.73
N GLU A 41 7.20 2.71 -4.23
CA GLU A 41 8.62 2.84 -3.90
C GLU A 41 8.82 3.38 -2.47
N ILE A 42 7.84 4.09 -1.90
CA ILE A 42 7.87 4.46 -0.49
C ILE A 42 7.74 3.22 0.39
N LEU A 43 6.91 2.23 0.01
CA LEU A 43 6.86 0.92 0.66
C LEU A 43 8.25 0.24 0.63
N MET A 44 8.89 0.21 -0.54
CA MET A 44 10.24 -0.35 -0.71
C MET A 44 11.24 0.33 0.22
N VAL A 45 11.26 1.66 0.26
CA VAL A 45 12.14 2.41 1.17
C VAL A 45 11.84 2.08 2.62
N GLY A 46 10.55 1.96 3.00
CA GLY A 46 10.14 1.53 4.33
C GLY A 46 10.70 0.17 4.72
N ALA A 47 10.63 -0.81 3.81
CA ALA A 47 11.19 -2.14 4.00
C ALA A 47 12.73 -2.12 4.13
N LEU A 48 13.43 -1.38 3.25
CA LEU A 48 14.89 -1.28 3.27
C LEU A 48 15.42 -0.54 4.51
N VAL A 49 14.75 0.54 4.93
CA VAL A 49 15.09 1.25 6.17
C VAL A 49 14.85 0.34 7.37
N SER A 50 13.73 -0.37 7.42
CA SER A 50 13.44 -1.34 8.48
C SER A 50 14.52 -2.41 8.55
N TRP A 51 14.93 -2.97 7.41
CA TRP A 51 16.03 -3.93 7.34
C TRP A 51 17.33 -3.34 7.87
N THR A 52 17.67 -2.09 7.51
CA THR A 52 18.89 -1.41 7.95
C THR A 52 18.90 -1.25 9.47
N VAL A 53 17.78 -0.79 10.05
CA VAL A 53 17.66 -0.61 11.51
C VAL A 53 17.76 -1.93 12.24
N VAL A 54 17.06 -2.96 11.78
CA VAL A 54 17.08 -4.29 12.39
C VAL A 54 18.50 -4.89 12.31
N SER A 55 19.17 -4.77 11.17
CA SER A 55 20.54 -5.27 10.98
C SER A 55 21.54 -4.51 11.84
N ALA A 56 21.38 -3.20 12.00
CA ALA A 56 22.28 -2.38 12.84
C ALA A 56 22.09 -2.63 14.34
N LEU A 57 20.89 -3.06 14.76
CA LEU A 57 20.56 -3.31 16.16
C LEU A 57 20.55 -4.83 16.50
N ALA A 58 20.94 -5.71 15.59
CA ALA A 58 20.90 -7.16 15.78
C ALA A 58 21.69 -7.63 17.02
N ASP A 59 22.83 -6.98 17.30
CA ASP A 59 23.74 -7.34 18.39
C ASP A 59 23.39 -6.66 19.72
N THR A 60 22.33 -5.86 19.80
CA THR A 60 21.97 -5.09 21.01
C THR A 60 21.23 -5.91 22.07
N GLY A 61 20.87 -7.17 21.76
CA GLY A 61 20.12 -8.03 22.70
C GLY A 61 18.68 -7.61 22.93
N LEU A 62 18.14 -6.68 22.14
CA LEU A 62 16.73 -6.26 22.21
C LEU A 62 15.80 -7.38 21.75
N PRO A 63 14.63 -7.56 22.40
CA PRO A 63 13.66 -8.53 21.96
C PRO A 63 13.11 -8.17 20.57
N GLY A 64 12.82 -9.17 19.73
CA GLY A 64 12.43 -8.97 18.33
C GLY A 64 11.24 -8.03 18.12
N TRP A 65 10.24 -8.04 19.03
CA TRP A 65 9.11 -7.10 18.98
C TRP A 65 9.56 -5.64 19.18
N ALA A 66 10.55 -5.40 20.05
CA ALA A 66 11.08 -4.04 20.28
C ALA A 66 11.87 -3.55 19.06
N LEU A 67 12.69 -4.43 18.45
CA LEU A 67 13.38 -4.16 17.18
C LEU A 67 12.38 -3.79 16.07
N MET A 68 11.27 -4.51 15.99
CA MET A 68 10.21 -4.25 15.01
C MET A 68 9.57 -2.88 15.21
N VAL A 69 9.28 -2.47 16.45
CA VAL A 69 8.72 -1.16 16.77
C VAL A 69 9.71 -0.04 16.44
N VAL A 70 10.98 -0.18 16.81
CA VAL A 70 12.03 0.82 16.49
C VAL A 70 12.22 0.93 14.98
N ALA A 71 12.30 -0.20 14.27
CA ALA A 71 12.40 -0.23 12.81
C ALA A 71 11.21 0.46 12.14
N LEU A 72 9.99 0.21 12.63
CA LEU A 72 8.77 0.84 12.14
C LEU A 72 8.81 2.36 12.33
N LEU A 73 9.17 2.84 13.51
CA LEU A 73 9.23 4.28 13.78
C LEU A 73 10.28 4.97 12.90
N CYS A 74 11.46 4.38 12.73
CA CYS A 74 12.50 4.90 11.83
C CYS A 74 12.02 4.90 10.38
N ALA A 75 11.37 3.82 9.92
CA ALA A 75 10.80 3.72 8.58
C ALA A 75 9.72 4.79 8.34
N ILE A 76 8.81 5.00 9.29
CA ILE A 76 7.79 6.04 9.20
C ILE A 76 8.44 7.42 9.07
N VAL A 77 9.42 7.75 9.89
CA VAL A 77 10.12 9.05 9.83
C VAL A 77 10.79 9.26 8.48
N VAL A 78 11.57 8.29 8.01
CA VAL A 78 12.28 8.39 6.73
C VAL A 78 11.29 8.47 5.56
N CYS A 79 10.29 7.59 5.51
CA CYS A 79 9.30 7.58 4.43
C CYS A 79 8.46 8.85 4.39
N THR A 80 8.05 9.39 5.55
CA THR A 80 7.27 10.64 5.61
C THR A 80 8.09 11.84 5.16
N LEU A 81 9.35 11.95 5.57
CA LEU A 81 10.26 12.99 5.10
C LEU A 81 10.54 12.89 3.60
N LEU A 82 10.79 11.67 3.11
CA LEU A 82 11.02 11.41 1.69
C LEU A 82 9.80 11.79 0.85
N ASN A 83 8.62 11.30 1.23
CA ASN A 83 7.39 11.55 0.46
C ASN A 83 6.93 13.02 0.55
N PHE A 84 7.21 13.70 1.66
CA PHE A 84 7.03 15.15 1.78
C PHE A 84 7.97 15.90 0.82
N ALA A 85 9.24 15.48 0.70
CA ALA A 85 10.17 16.04 -0.26
C ALA A 85 9.72 15.80 -1.70
N VAL A 86 9.28 14.58 -2.03
CA VAL A 86 8.73 14.22 -3.33
C VAL A 86 7.50 15.07 -3.67
N GLU A 87 6.57 15.25 -2.72
CA GLU A 87 5.41 16.13 -2.93
C GLU A 87 5.87 17.56 -3.24
N ARG A 88 6.77 18.11 -2.45
CA ARG A 88 7.17 19.50 -2.56
C ARG A 88 7.99 19.81 -3.80
N ILE A 89 8.85 18.89 -4.21
CA ILE A 89 9.79 19.09 -5.33
C ILE A 89 9.18 18.65 -6.65
N ALA A 90 8.49 17.49 -6.68
CA ALA A 90 8.03 16.90 -7.92
C ALA A 90 6.55 17.19 -8.22
N TYR A 91 5.65 17.07 -7.23
CA TYR A 91 4.21 17.17 -7.50
C TYR A 91 3.65 18.58 -7.35
N ARG A 92 4.10 19.33 -6.35
CA ARG A 92 3.58 20.67 -6.07
C ARG A 92 3.71 21.64 -7.24
N PRO A 93 4.85 21.72 -7.97
CA PRO A 93 4.98 22.60 -9.13
C PRO A 93 4.07 22.20 -10.30
N LEU A 94 3.66 20.94 -10.38
CA LEU A 94 2.90 20.40 -11.50
C LEU A 94 1.38 20.34 -11.26
N ARG A 95 0.87 20.87 -10.15
CA ARG A 95 -0.57 20.81 -9.82
C ARG A 95 -1.47 21.53 -10.84
N ASN A 96 -0.93 22.55 -11.52
CA ASN A 96 -1.64 23.31 -12.55
C ASN A 96 -1.22 22.92 -13.97
N ALA A 97 -0.36 21.91 -14.13
CA ALA A 97 0.11 21.42 -15.42
C ALA A 97 -0.92 20.47 -16.07
N PRO A 98 -0.85 20.22 -17.38
CA PRO A 98 -1.67 19.22 -18.05
C PRO A 98 -1.55 17.86 -17.36
N ARG A 99 -2.64 17.07 -17.35
CA ARG A 99 -2.75 15.79 -16.60
C ARG A 99 -1.63 14.79 -16.88
N LEU A 100 -1.00 14.83 -18.06
CA LEU A 100 0.11 13.95 -18.42
C LEU A 100 1.42 14.29 -17.70
N ALA A 101 1.68 15.56 -17.36
CA ALA A 101 2.92 15.97 -16.73
C ALA A 101 3.12 15.35 -15.32
N PRO A 102 2.15 15.40 -14.40
CA PRO A 102 2.27 14.71 -13.13
C PRO A 102 2.40 13.19 -13.27
N LEU A 103 1.73 12.58 -14.26
CA LEU A 103 1.80 11.15 -14.52
C LEU A 103 3.24 10.71 -14.91
N ILE A 104 3.83 11.40 -15.89
CA ILE A 104 5.21 11.14 -16.34
C ILE A 104 6.20 11.39 -15.20
N THR A 105 6.00 12.45 -14.42
CA THR A 105 6.83 12.75 -13.25
C THR A 105 6.72 11.67 -12.19
N ALA A 106 5.53 11.13 -11.94
CA ALA A 106 5.33 10.02 -11.00
C ALA A 106 6.12 8.77 -11.42
N MET A 107 6.08 8.43 -12.71
CA MET A 107 6.87 7.31 -13.25
C MET A 107 8.38 7.59 -13.15
N GLY A 108 8.82 8.80 -13.49
CA GLY A 108 10.22 9.22 -13.34
C GLY A 108 10.70 9.16 -11.90
N MET A 109 9.86 9.59 -10.94
CA MET A 109 10.17 9.50 -9.51
C MET A 109 10.24 8.06 -9.00
N SER A 110 9.39 7.16 -9.50
CA SER A 110 9.47 5.73 -9.19
C SER A 110 10.83 5.16 -9.61
N LEU A 111 11.23 5.38 -10.87
CA LEU A 111 12.53 4.91 -11.38
C LEU A 111 13.71 5.55 -10.64
N LEU A 112 13.62 6.83 -10.31
CA LEU A 112 14.65 7.53 -9.53
C LEU A 112 14.81 6.92 -8.15
N LEU A 113 13.72 6.66 -7.42
CA LEU A 113 13.76 6.05 -6.10
C LEU A 113 14.31 4.61 -6.14
N GLN A 114 13.93 3.80 -7.14
CA GLN A 114 14.50 2.46 -7.34
C GLN A 114 16.02 2.52 -7.58
N THR A 115 16.46 3.43 -8.45
CA THR A 115 17.88 3.61 -8.77
C THR A 115 18.66 4.09 -7.54
N LEU A 116 18.13 5.06 -6.79
CA LEU A 116 18.74 5.52 -5.54
C LEU A 116 18.83 4.38 -4.52
N ALA A 117 17.77 3.60 -4.36
CA ALA A 117 17.77 2.44 -3.48
C ALA A 117 18.81 1.39 -3.92
N MET A 118 18.94 1.13 -5.22
CA MET A 118 19.96 0.24 -5.77
C MET A 118 21.39 0.72 -5.47
N ILE A 119 21.63 2.03 -5.55
CA ILE A 119 22.96 2.62 -5.24
C ILE A 119 23.26 2.51 -3.75
N VAL A 120 22.30 2.85 -2.88
CA VAL A 120 22.50 2.89 -1.42
C VAL A 120 22.59 1.49 -0.83
N TRP A 121 21.64 0.62 -1.17
CA TRP A 121 21.53 -0.74 -0.58
C TRP A 121 22.11 -1.84 -1.46
N LYS A 122 22.64 -1.54 -2.64
CA LYS A 122 23.13 -2.48 -3.65
C LYS A 122 22.00 -3.37 -4.25
N PRO A 123 22.21 -3.97 -5.44
CA PRO A 123 21.15 -4.68 -6.16
C PRO A 123 20.75 -6.04 -5.55
N ASN A 124 21.60 -6.64 -4.70
CA ASN A 124 21.36 -7.98 -4.20
C ASN A 124 20.21 -8.02 -3.18
N PRO A 125 19.29 -8.98 -3.27
CA PRO A 125 18.27 -9.21 -2.25
C PRO A 125 18.92 -9.44 -0.89
N LYS A 126 18.29 -8.90 0.17
CA LYS A 126 18.78 -9.00 1.54
C LYS A 126 17.80 -9.81 2.38
N PRO A 127 18.27 -10.81 3.14
CA PRO A 127 17.41 -11.57 4.04
C PRO A 127 16.92 -10.65 5.16
N PHE A 128 15.61 -10.67 5.42
CA PHE A 128 15.02 -9.99 6.57
C PHE A 128 14.96 -10.98 7.75
N PRO A 129 15.57 -10.68 8.90
CA PRO A 129 15.58 -11.60 10.01
C PRO A 129 14.18 -11.81 10.61
N LEU A 130 13.94 -13.01 11.12
CA LEU A 130 12.71 -13.36 11.82
C LEU A 130 12.67 -12.63 13.18
N LEU A 131 11.89 -11.59 13.31
CA LEU A 131 11.77 -10.78 14.52
C LEU A 131 10.73 -11.31 15.51
N LEU A 132 9.72 -11.98 15.00
CA LEU A 132 8.65 -12.59 15.79
C LEU A 132 8.82 -14.12 15.80
N PRO A 133 8.38 -14.78 16.88
CA PRO A 133 8.38 -16.24 16.91
C PRO A 133 7.65 -16.81 15.71
N SER A 134 8.28 -17.74 15.00
CA SER A 134 7.67 -18.45 13.87
C SER A 134 6.67 -19.53 14.36
N VAL A 135 5.86 -19.19 15.38
CA VAL A 135 4.82 -20.08 15.87
C VAL A 135 3.72 -20.15 14.83
N ALA A 136 3.57 -21.32 14.26
CA ALA A 136 2.47 -21.66 13.39
C ALA A 136 1.31 -22.19 14.23
N ILE A 137 0.18 -21.53 14.14
CA ILE A 137 -1.06 -21.96 14.83
C ILE A 137 -1.81 -22.83 13.85
N ASP A 138 -1.96 -24.11 14.20
CA ASP A 138 -2.75 -25.06 13.44
C ASP A 138 -4.23 -24.90 13.78
N LEU A 139 -5.03 -24.65 12.74
CA LEU A 139 -6.49 -24.48 12.84
C LEU A 139 -7.25 -25.76 12.45
N GLY A 140 -6.59 -26.91 12.50
CA GLY A 140 -7.16 -28.19 12.10
C GLY A 140 -6.96 -28.48 10.62
N GLY A 141 -5.75 -28.17 10.10
CA GLY A 141 -5.29 -28.32 8.72
C GLY A 141 -4.67 -27.04 8.14
N PRO A 142 -5.42 -25.93 8.01
CA PRO A 142 -4.80 -24.67 7.61
C PRO A 142 -3.98 -24.06 8.76
N VAL A 143 -2.87 -23.39 8.41
CA VAL A 143 -1.92 -22.82 9.35
C VAL A 143 -1.85 -21.31 9.18
N ILE A 144 -1.80 -20.57 10.30
CA ILE A 144 -1.58 -19.13 10.32
C ILE A 144 -0.40 -18.78 11.24
N THR A 145 0.45 -17.87 10.80
CA THR A 145 1.60 -17.40 11.61
C THR A 145 1.23 -16.16 12.45
N VAL A 146 1.97 -15.96 13.54
CA VAL A 146 1.81 -14.75 14.39
C VAL A 146 1.97 -13.46 13.56
N THR A 147 2.92 -13.43 12.63
CA THR A 147 3.13 -12.28 11.72
C THR A 147 1.90 -12.02 10.87
N GLN A 148 1.27 -13.05 10.33
CA GLN A 148 0.05 -12.94 9.52
C GLN A 148 -1.14 -12.39 10.32
N ILE A 149 -1.31 -12.86 11.55
CA ILE A 149 -2.34 -12.32 12.47
C ILE A 149 -2.08 -10.84 12.76
N LEU A 150 -0.81 -10.49 13.02
CA LEU A 150 -0.44 -9.10 13.26
C LEU A 150 -0.77 -8.19 12.05
N ILE A 151 -0.49 -8.66 10.82
CA ILE A 151 -0.83 -7.93 9.59
C ILE A 151 -2.33 -7.68 9.51
N LEU A 152 -3.15 -8.70 9.72
CA LEU A 152 -4.61 -8.58 9.68
C LEU A 152 -5.12 -7.57 10.72
N VAL A 153 -4.73 -7.76 11.97
CA VAL A 153 -5.18 -6.90 13.09
C VAL A 153 -4.74 -5.44 12.86
N LEU A 154 -3.47 -5.23 12.49
CA LEU A 154 -2.93 -3.90 12.25
C LEU A 154 -3.66 -3.20 11.10
N THR A 155 -3.97 -3.91 10.02
CA THR A 155 -4.71 -3.36 8.87
C THR A 155 -6.09 -2.86 9.27
N PHE A 156 -6.84 -3.62 10.09
CA PHE A 156 -8.15 -3.19 10.57
C PHE A 156 -8.06 -2.01 11.54
N ILE A 157 -7.07 -1.99 12.43
CA ILE A 157 -6.83 -0.86 13.35
C ILE A 157 -6.52 0.41 12.55
N ILE A 158 -5.65 0.32 11.55
CA ILE A 158 -5.28 1.44 10.68
C ILE A 158 -6.49 1.95 9.91
N LEU A 159 -7.30 1.07 9.31
CA LEU A 159 -8.53 1.48 8.64
C LEU A 159 -9.47 2.24 9.58
N GLY A 160 -9.72 1.68 10.77
CA GLY A 160 -10.55 2.33 11.78
C GLY A 160 -10.02 3.70 12.16
N GLY A 161 -8.71 3.81 12.39
CA GLY A 161 -8.03 5.08 12.67
C GLY A 161 -8.14 6.10 11.53
N LEU A 162 -8.00 5.67 10.29
CA LEU A 162 -8.17 6.54 9.12
C LEU A 162 -9.61 7.00 8.93
N LEU A 163 -10.57 6.11 9.07
CA LEU A 163 -12.00 6.47 9.01
C LEU A 163 -12.35 7.46 10.11
N PHE A 164 -11.84 7.25 11.33
CA PHE A 164 -12.02 8.20 12.42
C PHE A 164 -11.36 9.55 12.09
N LEU A 165 -10.12 9.56 11.60
CA LEU A 165 -9.40 10.76 11.20
C LEU A 165 -10.17 11.55 10.15
N VAL A 166 -10.60 10.89 9.07
CA VAL A 166 -11.28 11.55 7.96
C VAL A 166 -12.68 12.03 8.35
N ASN A 167 -13.43 11.26 9.12
CA ASN A 167 -14.84 11.59 9.41
C ASN A 167 -15.00 12.51 10.62
N HIS A 168 -14.15 12.40 11.64
CA HIS A 168 -14.38 13.05 12.94
C HIS A 168 -13.38 14.17 13.28
N THR A 169 -12.23 14.29 12.57
CA THR A 169 -11.21 15.29 12.91
C THR A 169 -11.34 16.60 12.11
N LYS A 170 -10.69 17.67 12.60
CA LYS A 170 -10.58 18.94 11.87
C LYS A 170 -9.80 18.77 10.57
N LEU A 171 -8.75 17.93 10.59
CA LEU A 171 -7.95 17.62 9.39
C LEU A 171 -8.80 16.90 8.33
N GLY A 172 -9.61 15.92 8.74
CA GLY A 172 -10.50 15.22 7.82
C GLY A 172 -11.55 16.13 7.19
N ARG A 173 -12.11 17.08 7.94
CA ARG A 173 -13.01 18.10 7.38
C ARG A 173 -12.31 18.98 6.34
N ALA A 174 -11.06 19.41 6.64
CA ALA A 174 -10.25 20.18 5.72
C ALA A 174 -9.89 19.37 4.45
N MET A 175 -9.62 18.07 4.59
CA MET A 175 -9.38 17.16 3.47
C MET A 175 -10.59 17.08 2.54
N ARG A 176 -11.79 16.83 3.07
CA ARG A 176 -13.04 16.77 2.28
C ARG A 176 -13.35 18.10 1.60
N ALA A 177 -13.21 19.23 2.31
CA ALA A 177 -13.41 20.55 1.72
C ALA A 177 -12.41 20.85 0.59
N THR A 178 -11.15 20.42 0.75
CA THR A 178 -10.11 20.58 -0.29
C THR A 178 -10.38 19.69 -1.50
N ALA A 179 -10.90 18.47 -1.27
CA ALA A 179 -11.27 17.54 -2.33
C ALA A 179 -12.42 18.07 -3.20
N GLU A 180 -13.42 18.70 -2.59
CA GLU A 180 -14.56 19.31 -3.29
C GLU A 180 -14.13 20.51 -4.12
N ASN A 181 -13.52 21.51 -3.51
CA ASN A 181 -13.04 22.69 -4.20
C ASN A 181 -11.92 23.40 -3.42
N PRO A 182 -10.65 23.26 -3.84
CA PRO A 182 -9.50 23.85 -3.16
C PRO A 182 -9.57 25.39 -3.04
N ARG A 183 -10.15 26.06 -4.05
CA ARG A 183 -10.28 27.54 -4.05
C ARG A 183 -11.28 28.00 -3.00
N VAL A 184 -12.46 27.37 -2.96
CA VAL A 184 -13.50 27.69 -1.98
C VAL A 184 -13.02 27.34 -0.56
N ALA A 185 -12.37 26.18 -0.37
CA ALA A 185 -11.77 25.82 0.90
C ALA A 185 -10.76 26.89 1.38
N GLY A 186 -9.96 27.44 0.46
CA GLY A 186 -9.03 28.54 0.73
C GLY A 186 -9.73 29.81 1.23
N LEU A 187 -10.86 30.18 0.64
CA LEU A 187 -11.67 31.31 1.09
C LEU A 187 -12.26 31.12 2.49
N MET A 188 -12.50 29.87 2.88
CA MET A 188 -12.99 29.50 4.21
C MET A 188 -11.87 29.29 5.25
N GLY A 189 -10.63 29.71 4.92
CA GLY A 189 -9.47 29.68 5.83
C GLY A 189 -8.70 28.35 5.88
N VAL A 190 -9.07 27.36 5.06
CA VAL A 190 -8.28 26.13 4.89
C VAL A 190 -7.05 26.46 4.02
N LYS A 191 -5.89 25.90 4.38
CA LYS A 191 -4.68 25.97 3.55
C LYS A 191 -4.54 24.68 2.73
N PRO A 192 -4.98 24.63 1.45
CA PRO A 192 -4.99 23.41 0.64
C PRO A 192 -3.62 22.75 0.55
N ASP A 193 -2.55 23.53 0.42
CA ASP A 193 -1.18 23.03 0.36
C ASP A 193 -0.78 22.21 1.59
N VAL A 194 -1.16 22.68 2.79
CA VAL A 194 -0.87 21.97 4.04
C VAL A 194 -1.66 20.69 4.13
N VAL A 195 -2.92 20.71 3.70
CA VAL A 195 -3.80 19.53 3.70
C VAL A 195 -3.24 18.46 2.76
N ILE A 196 -2.83 18.84 1.55
CA ILE A 196 -2.26 17.93 0.56
C ILE A 196 -0.94 17.33 1.09
N SER A 197 -0.02 18.15 1.62
CA SER A 197 1.23 17.66 2.20
C SER A 197 0.97 16.70 3.37
N ALA A 198 -0.01 16.99 4.23
CA ALA A 198 -0.41 16.09 5.32
C ALA A 198 -0.91 14.74 4.79
N THR A 199 -1.65 14.73 3.68
CA THR A 199 -2.12 13.50 3.05
C THR A 199 -0.97 12.65 2.52
N PHE A 200 0.04 13.28 1.89
CA PHE A 200 1.25 12.58 1.44
C PHE A 200 2.03 11.98 2.61
N VAL A 201 2.13 12.70 3.73
CA VAL A 201 2.79 12.23 4.96
C VAL A 201 2.06 11.02 5.55
N ILE A 202 0.73 11.09 5.67
CA ILE A 202 -0.08 9.97 6.17
C ILE A 202 0.05 8.76 5.23
N GLY A 203 -0.07 8.96 3.93
CA GLY A 203 0.10 7.90 2.94
C GLY A 203 1.47 7.24 3.06
N ALA A 204 2.55 8.02 3.26
CA ALA A 204 3.90 7.48 3.45
C ALA A 204 4.05 6.67 4.73
N ALA A 205 3.41 7.08 5.82
CA ALA A 205 3.38 6.29 7.05
C ALA A 205 2.73 4.92 6.83
N LEU A 206 1.61 4.88 6.07
CA LEU A 206 0.94 3.63 5.70
C LEU A 206 1.84 2.74 4.83
N ALA A 207 2.53 3.33 3.85
CA ALA A 207 3.47 2.61 2.99
C ALA A 207 4.66 2.05 3.79
N ALA A 208 5.16 2.78 4.80
CA ALA A 208 6.21 2.30 5.68
C ALA A 208 5.76 1.08 6.52
N VAL A 209 4.53 1.14 7.08
CA VAL A 209 3.92 -0.01 7.77
C VAL A 209 3.82 -1.21 6.84
N ALA A 210 3.25 -1.02 5.64
CA ALA A 210 3.11 -2.07 4.65
C ALA A 210 4.47 -2.65 4.24
N GLY A 211 5.50 -1.82 4.09
CA GLY A 211 6.86 -2.22 3.75
C GLY A 211 7.50 -3.12 4.80
N LEU A 212 7.40 -2.75 6.08
CA LEU A 212 7.88 -3.60 7.18
C LEU A 212 7.12 -4.92 7.24
N MET A 213 5.77 -4.88 7.12
CA MET A 213 4.94 -6.10 7.14
C MET A 213 5.26 -7.01 5.96
N TRP A 214 5.50 -6.43 4.77
CA TRP A 214 5.93 -7.16 3.58
C TRP A 214 7.27 -7.86 3.82
N ALA A 215 8.27 -7.13 4.33
CA ALA A 215 9.58 -7.66 4.65
C ALA A 215 9.51 -8.79 5.70
N ALA A 216 8.71 -8.60 6.75
CA ALA A 216 8.53 -9.60 7.81
C ALA A 216 7.80 -10.86 7.33
N ASN A 217 6.84 -10.72 6.38
CA ASN A 217 6.08 -11.85 5.86
C ASN A 217 6.85 -12.68 4.82
N TYR A 218 7.59 -12.00 3.93
CA TYR A 218 8.32 -12.68 2.83
C TYR A 218 9.78 -12.95 3.15
N GLY A 219 10.33 -12.40 4.23
CA GLY A 219 11.71 -12.66 4.69
C GLY A 219 12.80 -12.09 3.78
N THR A 220 12.46 -11.24 2.81
CA THR A 220 13.42 -10.64 1.88
C THR A 220 13.06 -9.21 1.53
N VAL A 221 14.09 -8.37 1.34
CA VAL A 221 13.94 -6.99 0.84
C VAL A 221 14.91 -6.73 -0.31
N GLN A 222 14.45 -5.98 -1.31
CA GLN A 222 15.26 -5.60 -2.47
C GLN A 222 14.83 -4.23 -3.03
N HIS A 223 15.70 -3.61 -3.81
CA HIS A 223 15.53 -2.28 -4.38
C HIS A 223 14.38 -2.13 -5.39
N SER A 224 13.83 -3.21 -5.90
CA SER A 224 12.73 -3.20 -6.88
C SER A 224 11.43 -3.76 -6.34
N MET A 225 11.37 -4.10 -5.04
CA MET A 225 10.22 -4.78 -4.45
C MET A 225 8.95 -3.92 -4.36
N GLY A 226 9.06 -2.61 -4.53
CA GLY A 226 7.91 -1.70 -4.40
C GLY A 226 7.02 -1.63 -5.63
N PHE A 227 7.56 -1.87 -6.81
CA PHE A 227 6.87 -1.63 -8.07
C PHE A 227 5.62 -2.51 -8.24
N MET A 228 5.78 -3.85 -8.16
CA MET A 228 4.64 -4.77 -8.36
C MET A 228 3.56 -4.66 -7.27
N PRO A 229 3.90 -4.66 -5.96
CA PRO A 229 2.91 -4.39 -4.93
C PRO A 229 2.25 -3.03 -5.05
N GLY A 230 3.00 -2.00 -5.46
CA GLY A 230 2.47 -0.66 -5.72
C GLY A 230 1.44 -0.66 -6.85
N LEU A 231 1.74 -1.31 -7.98
CA LEU A 231 0.81 -1.43 -9.11
C LEU A 231 -0.44 -2.22 -8.74
N LYS A 232 -0.30 -3.33 -8.00
CA LYS A 232 -1.43 -4.13 -7.52
C LYS A 232 -2.28 -3.38 -6.49
N ALA A 233 -1.66 -2.64 -5.59
CA ALA A 233 -2.38 -1.81 -4.63
C ALA A 233 -3.14 -0.66 -5.31
N PHE A 234 -2.58 -0.07 -6.37
CA PHE A 234 -3.31 0.86 -7.21
C PHE A 234 -4.52 0.18 -7.88
N THR A 235 -4.32 -1.03 -8.44
CA THR A 235 -5.40 -1.85 -8.98
C THR A 235 -6.48 -2.10 -7.93
N ALA A 236 -6.10 -2.43 -6.70
CA ALA A 236 -7.00 -2.62 -5.57
C ALA A 236 -7.78 -1.35 -5.22
N ALA A 237 -7.14 -0.19 -5.21
CA ALA A 237 -7.81 1.09 -4.97
C ALA A 237 -8.85 1.41 -6.05
N VAL A 238 -8.51 1.15 -7.33
CA VAL A 238 -9.42 1.32 -8.47
C VAL A 238 -10.60 0.34 -8.37
N LEU A 239 -10.33 -0.93 -8.13
CA LEU A 239 -11.32 -1.98 -7.97
C LEU A 239 -12.29 -1.68 -6.82
N GLY A 240 -11.78 -1.15 -5.72
CA GLY A 240 -12.57 -0.75 -4.57
C GLY A 240 -13.44 0.49 -4.79
N GLY A 241 -12.99 1.38 -5.68
CA GLY A 241 -13.56 2.71 -5.92
C GLY A 241 -12.66 3.79 -5.35
N ILE A 242 -11.87 4.41 -6.24
CA ILE A 242 -10.87 5.43 -5.86
C ILE A 242 -11.55 6.60 -5.13
N GLY A 243 -10.99 7.02 -4.01
CA GLY A 243 -11.54 8.09 -3.16
C GLY A 243 -12.31 7.57 -1.94
N ASN A 244 -12.74 6.30 -1.95
CA ASN A 244 -13.41 5.67 -0.81
C ASN A 244 -12.45 4.76 -0.05
N LEU A 245 -12.14 5.09 1.22
CA LEU A 245 -11.20 4.32 2.05
C LEU A 245 -11.68 2.88 2.30
N ALA A 246 -12.96 2.71 2.64
CA ALA A 246 -13.53 1.37 2.84
C ALA A 246 -13.54 0.57 1.52
N GLY A 247 -13.79 1.25 0.40
CA GLY A 247 -13.70 0.68 -0.93
C GLY A 247 -12.29 0.19 -1.24
N ALA A 248 -11.28 1.00 -1.04
CA ALA A 248 -9.88 0.63 -1.28
C ALA A 248 -9.43 -0.57 -0.44
N MET A 249 -9.86 -0.64 0.82
CA MET A 249 -9.59 -1.82 1.66
C MET A 249 -10.27 -3.08 1.12
N LEU A 250 -11.57 -3.00 0.79
CA LEU A 250 -12.29 -4.13 0.21
C LEU A 250 -11.67 -4.57 -1.12
N GLY A 251 -11.29 -3.62 -1.97
CA GLY A 251 -10.59 -3.89 -3.22
C GLY A 251 -9.26 -4.62 -2.99
N GLY A 252 -8.50 -4.22 -1.97
CA GLY A 252 -7.26 -4.90 -1.56
C GLY A 252 -7.52 -6.34 -1.13
N VAL A 253 -8.49 -6.56 -0.25
CA VAL A 253 -8.86 -7.90 0.24
C VAL A 253 -9.35 -8.79 -0.91
N VAL A 254 -10.25 -8.27 -1.76
CA VAL A 254 -10.79 -9.02 -2.91
C VAL A 254 -9.67 -9.38 -3.88
N LEU A 255 -8.76 -8.43 -4.19
CA LEU A 255 -7.64 -8.68 -5.08
C LEU A 255 -6.70 -9.75 -4.52
N GLY A 256 -6.36 -9.67 -3.23
CA GLY A 256 -5.52 -10.67 -2.57
C GLY A 256 -6.15 -12.05 -2.55
N LEU A 257 -7.47 -12.15 -2.33
CA LEU A 257 -8.21 -13.41 -2.40
C LEU A 257 -8.19 -14.01 -3.82
N ILE A 258 -8.47 -13.20 -4.85
CA ILE A 258 -8.45 -13.64 -6.25
C ILE A 258 -7.06 -14.14 -6.62
N GLU A 259 -6.02 -13.42 -6.23
CA GLU A 259 -4.63 -13.79 -6.52
C GLU A 259 -4.22 -15.07 -5.79
N ALA A 260 -4.52 -15.19 -4.49
CA ALA A 260 -4.15 -16.37 -3.72
C ALA A 260 -4.87 -17.64 -4.19
N ILE A 261 -6.19 -17.54 -4.45
CA ILE A 261 -6.98 -18.66 -4.98
C ILE A 261 -6.49 -19.01 -6.38
N GLY A 262 -6.28 -18.02 -7.25
CA GLY A 262 -5.75 -18.22 -8.59
C GLY A 262 -4.38 -18.91 -8.57
N ALA A 263 -3.45 -18.42 -7.75
CA ALA A 263 -2.12 -19.02 -7.61
C ALA A 263 -2.17 -20.46 -7.07
N GLY A 264 -3.09 -20.73 -6.13
CA GLY A 264 -3.20 -22.04 -5.48
C GLY A 264 -3.80 -23.13 -6.38
N TYR A 265 -4.67 -22.77 -7.30
CA TYR A 265 -5.37 -23.74 -8.15
C TYR A 265 -4.93 -23.75 -9.61
N LEU A 266 -4.15 -22.76 -10.04
CA LEU A 266 -3.73 -22.62 -11.43
C LEU A 266 -2.93 -23.82 -11.94
N GLY A 267 -2.00 -24.31 -11.11
CA GLY A 267 -1.20 -25.50 -11.43
C GLY A 267 -2.07 -26.73 -11.66
N ASP A 268 -3.02 -26.97 -10.79
CA ASP A 268 -3.93 -28.13 -10.86
C ASP A 268 -4.88 -28.04 -12.07
N LEU A 269 -5.43 -26.85 -12.32
CA LEU A 269 -6.37 -26.60 -13.44
C LEU A 269 -5.70 -26.71 -14.82
N THR A 270 -4.40 -26.43 -14.92
CA THR A 270 -3.66 -26.38 -16.19
C THR A 270 -2.75 -27.59 -16.39
N GLY A 271 -2.84 -28.61 -15.53
CA GLY A 271 -1.97 -29.78 -15.60
C GLY A 271 -0.48 -29.46 -15.39
N GLY A 272 -0.16 -28.40 -14.63
CA GLY A 272 1.20 -27.96 -14.34
C GLY A 272 1.85 -27.03 -15.40
N VAL A 273 1.10 -26.67 -16.46
CA VAL A 273 1.62 -25.80 -17.53
C VAL A 273 1.77 -24.37 -17.05
N LEU A 274 0.84 -23.87 -16.25
CA LEU A 274 0.87 -22.53 -15.66
C LEU A 274 1.15 -22.64 -14.17
N GLY A 275 2.30 -22.12 -13.75
CA GLY A 275 2.67 -22.07 -12.33
C GLY A 275 2.17 -20.80 -11.63
N SER A 276 2.48 -20.66 -10.34
CA SER A 276 2.11 -19.51 -9.50
C SER A 276 2.66 -18.16 -10.01
N HIS A 277 3.65 -18.16 -10.93
CA HIS A 277 4.16 -16.94 -11.58
C HIS A 277 3.11 -16.19 -12.40
N TYR A 278 2.04 -16.86 -12.80
CA TYR A 278 0.93 -16.27 -13.54
C TYR A 278 -0.20 -15.73 -12.66
N ALA A 279 -0.02 -15.75 -11.33
CA ALA A 279 -1.00 -15.22 -10.37
C ALA A 279 -1.37 -13.77 -10.64
N ASP A 280 -0.40 -12.97 -11.11
CA ASP A 280 -0.60 -11.55 -11.43
C ASP A 280 -1.65 -11.33 -12.53
N ILE A 281 -1.81 -12.28 -13.44
CA ILE A 281 -2.80 -12.20 -14.52
C ILE A 281 -4.22 -12.12 -13.93
N PHE A 282 -4.50 -12.87 -12.88
CA PHE A 282 -5.83 -12.84 -12.24
C PHE A 282 -6.16 -11.47 -11.66
N ALA A 283 -5.16 -10.80 -11.06
CA ALA A 283 -5.32 -9.47 -10.52
C ALA A 283 -5.70 -8.45 -11.61
N PHE A 284 -5.02 -8.50 -12.76
CA PHE A 284 -5.29 -7.57 -13.86
C PHE A 284 -6.56 -7.93 -14.63
N VAL A 285 -6.87 -9.22 -14.81
CA VAL A 285 -8.13 -9.64 -15.40
C VAL A 285 -9.31 -9.22 -14.54
N ALA A 286 -9.21 -9.39 -13.22
CA ALA A 286 -10.23 -8.91 -12.28
C ALA A 286 -10.43 -7.40 -12.38
N LEU A 287 -9.35 -6.62 -12.51
CA LEU A 287 -9.43 -5.18 -12.73
C LEU A 287 -10.21 -4.85 -14.01
N ILE A 288 -9.83 -5.47 -15.13
CA ILE A 288 -10.48 -5.23 -16.43
C ILE A 288 -11.97 -5.57 -16.35
N LEU A 289 -12.30 -6.73 -15.77
CA LEU A 289 -13.69 -7.15 -15.61
C LEU A 289 -14.50 -6.17 -14.75
N VAL A 290 -13.95 -5.74 -13.61
CA VAL A 290 -14.66 -4.80 -12.74
C VAL A 290 -14.81 -3.45 -13.42
N LEU A 291 -13.79 -2.90 -14.07
CA LEU A 291 -13.87 -1.61 -14.74
C LEU A 291 -14.81 -1.61 -15.94
N THR A 292 -14.92 -2.74 -16.65
CA THR A 292 -15.87 -2.87 -17.77
C THR A 292 -17.32 -3.02 -17.30
N LEU A 293 -17.56 -3.74 -16.21
CA LEU A 293 -18.90 -3.98 -15.67
C LEU A 293 -19.35 -2.87 -14.72
N ARG A 294 -18.43 -2.28 -13.96
CA ARG A 294 -18.71 -1.27 -12.94
C ARG A 294 -17.58 -0.24 -12.85
N PRO A 295 -17.55 0.76 -13.77
CA PRO A 295 -16.43 1.72 -13.88
C PRO A 295 -16.20 2.57 -12.63
N SER A 296 -17.20 2.69 -11.73
CA SER A 296 -17.04 3.35 -10.43
C SER A 296 -16.34 2.50 -9.36
N GLY A 297 -16.03 1.22 -9.65
CA GLY A 297 -15.53 0.28 -8.65
C GLY A 297 -16.64 -0.29 -7.76
N LEU A 298 -16.24 -1.11 -6.74
CA LEU A 298 -17.19 -1.82 -5.88
C LEU A 298 -18.01 -0.87 -4.98
N LEU A 299 -17.37 0.11 -4.36
CA LEU A 299 -17.96 1.08 -3.43
C LEU A 299 -17.74 2.55 -3.86
N GLY A 300 -17.37 2.79 -5.12
CA GLY A 300 -17.22 4.13 -5.64
C GLY A 300 -18.57 4.84 -5.80
N GLU A 301 -18.61 6.12 -5.51
CA GLU A 301 -19.77 6.95 -5.78
C GLU A 301 -19.94 7.13 -7.30
N ARG A 302 -21.16 6.96 -7.80
CA ARG A 302 -21.47 7.34 -9.18
C ARG A 302 -21.33 8.85 -9.26
N VAL A 303 -20.35 9.33 -10.01
CA VAL A 303 -20.32 10.74 -10.42
C VAL A 303 -21.60 10.94 -11.24
N ALA A 304 -22.58 11.62 -10.68
CA ALA A 304 -23.74 12.04 -11.45
C ALA A 304 -23.20 12.91 -12.58
N ASP A 305 -23.49 12.53 -13.83
CA ASP A 305 -23.21 13.37 -14.99
C ASP A 305 -23.91 14.70 -14.74
N ARG A 306 -23.14 15.70 -14.32
CA ARG A 306 -23.58 17.08 -14.31
C ARG A 306 -23.53 17.51 -15.77
N ALA A 307 -24.67 17.36 -16.45
CA ALA A 307 -24.93 17.95 -17.74
C ALA A 307 -24.84 19.48 -17.67
#